data_5fb0fb4298ea39fa5b027d1d9d73afe9
#
_entry.id   5fb0fb4298ea39fa5b027d1d9d73afe9
#
_cell.length_a   1.000
_cell.length_b   1.000
_cell.length_c   1.000
_cell.angle_alpha   90.00
_cell.angle_beta   90.00
_cell.angle_gamma   90.00
#
_symmetry.space_group_name_H-M   'P 1'
#
loop_
_entity.id
_entity.type
_entity.pdbx_description
1 polymer ?
#
loop_
_entity_poly.entity_id
_entity_poly.type
_entity_poly.pdbx_seq_one_letter_code
_entity_poly.pdbx_strand_id
1 'polypeptide(L)'
;MVDEVDIAATWEGLTSDARSQLVDVRTRAEWTYVGIPDLGPIGKRAVLVEWQTFPDQSVDARFVERLAGELKALGVQLDDDLYFICRSGSRSLAAARAMAEAGFRSCHNVLCGFEGPLDDLRHRGALTGWKASGLPWLQG
;
A
#
# COMPACT_ATOMS: atom_id res chain seq x y z
N MET A 1 -7.05 -10.12 -11.91
CA MET A 1 -5.60 -10.36 -11.95
C MET A 1 -4.87 -9.18 -11.33
N VAL A 2 -3.77 -9.43 -10.65
CA VAL A 2 -2.95 -8.42 -9.99
C VAL A 2 -1.58 -8.42 -10.65
N ASP A 3 -1.13 -7.25 -11.12
CA ASP A 3 0.23 -7.10 -11.59
C ASP A 3 1.13 -6.51 -10.50
N GLU A 4 2.42 -6.58 -10.70
CA GLU A 4 3.40 -6.03 -9.79
C GLU A 4 4.11 -4.86 -10.46
N VAL A 5 4.19 -3.73 -9.76
CA VAL A 5 4.76 -2.49 -10.28
C VAL A 5 5.86 -2.00 -9.36
N ASP A 6 6.87 -1.36 -9.91
CA ASP A 6 7.94 -0.82 -9.10
C ASP A 6 7.54 0.53 -8.46
N ILE A 7 8.42 1.04 -7.60
CA ILE A 7 8.17 2.29 -6.86
C ILE A 7 8.02 3.47 -7.81
N ALA A 8 8.84 3.57 -8.84
CA ALA A 8 8.78 4.67 -9.78
C ALA A 8 7.46 4.69 -10.55
N ALA A 9 7.02 3.53 -11.04
CA ALA A 9 5.74 3.40 -11.74
C ALA A 9 4.56 3.70 -10.82
N THR A 10 4.66 3.30 -9.55
CA THR A 10 3.64 3.60 -8.54
C THR A 10 3.49 5.12 -8.34
N TRP A 11 4.61 5.80 -8.12
CA TRP A 11 4.59 7.25 -7.92
C TRP A 11 4.05 7.99 -9.13
N GLU A 12 4.48 7.57 -10.33
CA GLU A 12 3.99 8.16 -11.57
C GLU A 12 2.48 7.96 -11.74
N GLY A 13 1.98 6.75 -11.50
CA GLY A 13 0.56 6.45 -11.59
C GLY A 13 -0.27 7.27 -10.61
N LEU A 14 0.20 7.38 -9.36
CA LEU A 14 -0.48 8.19 -8.35
C LEU A 14 -0.47 9.68 -8.69
N THR A 15 0.59 10.16 -9.30
CA THR A 15 0.75 11.57 -9.67
C THR A 15 -0.11 11.93 -10.87
N SER A 16 -0.15 11.07 -11.88
CA SER A 16 -0.80 11.37 -13.17
C SER A 16 -2.30 11.09 -13.19
N ASP A 17 -2.80 10.24 -12.29
CA ASP A 17 -4.22 9.86 -12.27
C ASP A 17 -4.86 10.29 -10.96
N ALA A 18 -5.73 11.31 -11.04
CA ALA A 18 -6.43 11.86 -9.87
C ALA A 18 -7.30 10.82 -9.16
N ARG A 19 -7.72 9.76 -9.85
CA ARG A 19 -8.61 8.73 -9.30
C ARG A 19 -7.85 7.54 -8.68
N SER A 20 -6.54 7.46 -8.90
CA SER A 20 -5.75 6.37 -8.32
C SER A 20 -5.56 6.55 -6.81
N GLN A 21 -5.43 5.44 -6.09
CA GLN A 21 -5.25 5.44 -4.64
C GLN A 21 -4.11 4.53 -4.25
N LEU A 22 -3.39 4.91 -3.20
CA LEU A 22 -2.40 4.04 -2.54
C LEU A 22 -3.03 3.49 -1.27
N VAL A 23 -3.07 2.16 -1.16
CA VAL A 23 -3.62 1.45 -0.01
C VAL A 23 -2.47 0.82 0.77
N ASP A 24 -2.25 1.28 1.98
CA ASP A 24 -1.23 0.73 2.88
C ASP A 24 -1.89 -0.28 3.80
N VAL A 25 -1.49 -1.53 3.64
CA VAL A 25 -2.12 -2.67 4.33
C VAL A 25 -1.29 -3.19 5.51
N ARG A 26 -0.31 -2.40 5.96
CA ARG A 26 0.50 -2.75 7.13
C ARG A 26 -0.32 -2.62 8.42
N THR A 27 0.32 -2.85 9.54
CA THR A 27 -0.32 -2.73 10.85
C THR A 27 -0.24 -1.30 11.39
N ARG A 28 -1.13 -0.98 12.33
CA ARG A 28 -1.10 0.30 13.02
C ARG A 28 0.26 0.53 13.71
N ALA A 29 0.86 -0.52 14.26
CA ALA A 29 2.18 -0.41 14.89
C ALA A 29 3.23 0.06 13.88
N GLU A 30 3.22 -0.49 12.67
CA GLU A 30 4.14 -0.07 11.62
C GLU A 30 3.91 1.38 11.21
N TRP A 31 2.66 1.80 11.07
CA TRP A 31 2.35 3.20 10.74
C TRP A 31 2.87 4.16 11.80
N THR A 32 2.72 3.79 13.07
CA THR A 32 3.13 4.63 14.20
C THR A 32 4.65 4.70 14.34
N TYR A 33 5.33 3.55 14.26
CA TYR A 33 6.75 3.47 14.59
C TYR A 33 7.69 3.53 13.39
N VAL A 34 7.22 3.17 12.20
CA VAL A 34 8.04 3.18 10.99
C VAL A 34 7.71 4.37 10.11
N GLY A 35 6.46 4.81 10.12
CA GLY A 35 5.98 5.91 9.29
C GLY A 35 5.02 5.47 8.20
N ILE A 36 4.48 6.43 7.46
CA ILE A 36 3.52 6.20 6.37
C ILE A 36 3.97 6.97 5.11
N PRO A 37 3.55 6.50 3.92
CA PRO A 37 3.76 7.29 2.70
C PRO A 37 3.03 8.64 2.82
N ASP A 38 3.71 9.71 2.42
CA ASP A 38 3.12 11.05 2.42
C ASP A 38 2.75 11.43 0.99
N LEU A 39 1.46 11.44 0.69
CA LEU A 39 0.95 11.82 -0.60
C LEU A 39 0.50 13.29 -0.64
N GLY A 40 0.79 14.05 0.42
CA GLY A 40 0.46 15.48 0.47
C GLY A 40 0.99 16.28 -0.72
N PRO A 41 2.25 16.06 -1.18
CA PRO A 41 2.78 16.77 -2.34
C PRO A 41 1.97 16.60 -3.64
N ILE A 42 1.22 15.51 -3.77
CA ILE A 42 0.36 15.28 -4.93
C ILE A 42 -1.14 15.40 -4.59
N GLY A 43 -1.45 16.01 -3.44
CA GLY A 43 -2.82 16.31 -3.05
C GLY A 43 -3.65 15.10 -2.64
N LYS A 44 -3.01 14.04 -2.21
CA LYS A 44 -3.66 12.79 -1.83
C LYS A 44 -3.30 12.36 -0.41
N ARG A 45 -3.91 11.29 0.02
CA ARG A 45 -3.65 10.65 1.33
C ARG A 45 -3.68 9.14 1.14
N ALA A 46 -2.70 8.43 1.73
CA ALA A 46 -2.70 6.98 1.71
C ALA A 46 -3.92 6.45 2.49
N VAL A 47 -4.56 5.43 1.94
CA VAL A 47 -5.68 4.74 2.60
C VAL A 47 -5.07 3.67 3.51
N LEU A 48 -5.29 3.78 4.82
CA LEU A 48 -4.67 2.90 5.81
C LEU A 48 -5.70 1.89 6.31
N VAL A 49 -5.56 0.62 5.89
CA VAL A 49 -6.45 -0.47 6.32
C VAL A 49 -5.63 -1.72 6.55
N GLU A 50 -5.59 -2.22 7.78
CA GLU A 50 -4.79 -3.39 8.14
C GLU A 50 -5.28 -4.65 7.45
N TRP A 51 -4.36 -5.38 6.77
CA TRP A 51 -4.61 -6.73 6.25
C TRP A 51 -4.52 -7.75 7.39
N GLN A 52 -3.50 -7.61 8.24
CA GLN A 52 -3.30 -8.43 9.44
C GLN A 52 -3.25 -7.52 10.66
N THR A 53 -3.64 -8.05 11.81
CA THR A 53 -3.56 -7.31 13.07
C THR A 53 -2.34 -7.74 13.87
N PHE A 54 -1.74 -6.79 14.57
CA PHE A 54 -0.65 -7.03 15.49
C PHE A 54 -1.24 -7.27 16.91
N PRO A 55 -0.68 -8.18 17.73
CA PRO A 55 0.58 -8.92 17.55
C PRO A 55 0.46 -10.32 16.95
N ASP A 56 -0.73 -10.88 16.82
CA ASP A 56 -0.92 -12.29 16.44
C ASP A 56 -0.87 -12.54 14.93
N GLN A 57 -0.79 -11.49 14.12
CA GLN A 57 -0.66 -11.57 12.66
C GLN A 57 -1.85 -12.25 11.98
N SER A 58 -3.02 -12.30 12.63
CA SER A 58 -4.20 -12.88 12.00
C SER A 58 -4.77 -11.96 10.91
N VAL A 59 -5.17 -12.56 9.79
CA VAL A 59 -5.80 -11.83 8.69
C VAL A 59 -7.19 -11.37 9.12
N ASP A 60 -7.50 -10.10 8.87
CA ASP A 60 -8.81 -9.56 9.20
C ASP A 60 -9.84 -10.08 8.18
N ALA A 61 -10.77 -10.90 8.66
CA ALA A 61 -11.83 -11.47 7.81
C ALA A 61 -12.73 -10.40 7.19
N ARG A 62 -12.73 -9.19 7.72
CA ARG A 62 -13.54 -8.07 7.22
C ARG A 62 -12.74 -7.07 6.39
N PHE A 63 -11.51 -7.42 6.01
CA PHE A 63 -10.63 -6.50 5.27
C PHE A 63 -11.30 -5.98 3.99
N VAL A 64 -11.82 -6.88 3.17
CA VAL A 64 -12.45 -6.51 1.89
C VAL A 64 -13.62 -5.55 2.13
N GLU A 65 -14.48 -5.86 3.09
CA GLU A 65 -15.63 -5.03 3.44
C GLU A 65 -15.19 -3.65 3.93
N ARG A 66 -14.20 -3.59 4.81
CA ARG A 66 -13.69 -2.33 5.35
C ARG A 66 -13.05 -1.47 4.28
N LEU A 67 -12.18 -2.06 3.47
CA LEU A 67 -11.51 -1.30 2.41
C LEU A 67 -12.51 -0.84 1.36
N ALA A 68 -13.43 -1.71 0.93
CA ALA A 68 -14.45 -1.33 -0.03
C ALA A 68 -15.29 -0.15 0.47
N GLY A 69 -15.62 -0.13 1.76
CA GLY A 69 -16.34 0.98 2.38
C GLY A 69 -15.55 2.30 2.35
N GLU A 70 -14.25 2.24 2.69
CA GLU A 70 -13.37 3.40 2.62
C GLU A 70 -13.25 3.95 1.20
N LEU A 71 -13.05 3.05 0.22
CA LEU A 71 -12.92 3.43 -1.17
C LEU A 71 -14.20 4.05 -1.72
N LYS A 72 -15.34 3.48 -1.35
CA LYS A 72 -16.64 4.02 -1.74
C LYS A 72 -16.84 5.44 -1.21
N ALA A 73 -16.46 5.68 0.03
CA ALA A 73 -16.53 7.00 0.64
C ALA A 73 -15.67 8.03 -0.09
N LEU A 74 -14.58 7.59 -0.73
CA LEU A 74 -13.69 8.44 -1.53
C LEU A 74 -14.15 8.58 -2.99
N GLY A 75 -15.24 7.93 -3.38
CA GLY A 75 -15.73 7.98 -4.75
C GLY A 75 -14.99 7.07 -5.74
N VAL A 76 -14.23 6.10 -5.24
CA VAL A 76 -13.46 5.17 -6.06
C VAL A 76 -14.39 4.19 -6.77
N GLN A 77 -14.17 3.99 -8.07
CA GLN A 77 -14.91 3.07 -8.90
C GLN A 77 -14.16 1.74 -9.06
N LEU A 78 -14.85 0.70 -9.52
CA LEU A 78 -14.28 -0.65 -9.65
C LEU A 78 -13.13 -0.73 -10.66
N ASP A 79 -13.03 0.18 -11.60
CA ASP A 79 -11.96 0.19 -12.60
C ASP A 79 -10.88 1.25 -12.33
N ASP A 80 -10.95 1.95 -11.21
CA ASP A 80 -9.89 2.88 -10.81
C ASP A 80 -8.66 2.11 -10.34
N ASP A 81 -7.48 2.69 -10.55
CA ASP A 81 -6.22 2.05 -10.17
C ASP A 81 -5.98 2.10 -8.66
N LEU A 82 -5.71 0.94 -8.08
CA LEU A 82 -5.37 0.78 -6.68
C LEU A 82 -3.98 0.18 -6.56
N TYR A 83 -3.11 0.86 -5.82
CA TYR A 83 -1.75 0.39 -5.54
C TYR A 83 -1.68 -0.06 -4.09
N PHE A 84 -1.28 -1.31 -3.86
CA PHE A 84 -1.23 -1.91 -2.53
C PHE A 84 0.21 -2.00 -2.06
N ILE A 85 0.49 -1.44 -0.89
CA ILE A 85 1.84 -1.41 -0.33
C ILE A 85 1.85 -2.01 1.08
N CYS A 86 2.89 -2.79 1.38
CA CYS A 86 3.19 -3.26 2.72
C CYS A 86 4.67 -3.05 3.01
N ARG A 87 5.26 -3.84 3.91
CA ARG A 87 6.68 -3.66 4.26
C ARG A 87 7.60 -4.01 3.10
N SER A 88 7.38 -5.16 2.47
CA SER A 88 8.27 -5.69 1.41
C SER A 88 7.55 -6.37 0.26
N GLY A 89 6.22 -6.42 0.23
CA GLY A 89 5.44 -6.83 -0.91
C GLY A 89 4.54 -8.07 -0.77
N SER A 90 4.66 -8.87 0.29
CA SER A 90 3.91 -10.13 0.39
C SER A 90 2.47 -9.95 0.91
N ARG A 91 2.28 -9.18 1.96
CA ARG A 91 0.93 -8.91 2.50
C ARG A 91 0.09 -8.12 1.51
N SER A 92 0.71 -7.15 0.86
CA SER A 92 0.02 -6.31 -0.13
C SER A 92 -0.41 -7.10 -1.36
N LEU A 93 0.37 -8.10 -1.78
CA LEU A 93 -0.02 -8.98 -2.88
C LEU A 93 -1.28 -9.77 -2.51
N ALA A 94 -1.33 -10.33 -1.31
CA ALA A 94 -2.49 -11.08 -0.82
C ALA A 94 -3.73 -10.18 -0.74
N ALA A 95 -3.55 -8.96 -0.21
CA ALA A 95 -4.64 -7.99 -0.09
C ALA A 95 -5.16 -7.56 -1.47
N ALA A 96 -4.26 -7.29 -2.41
CA ALA A 96 -4.63 -6.93 -3.77
C ALA A 96 -5.43 -8.03 -4.45
N ARG A 97 -5.01 -9.28 -4.27
CA ARG A 97 -5.73 -10.45 -4.82
C ARG A 97 -7.14 -10.57 -4.25
N ALA A 98 -7.28 -10.35 -2.94
CA ALA A 98 -8.60 -10.38 -2.31
C ALA A 98 -9.54 -9.30 -2.88
N MET A 99 -9.02 -8.10 -3.12
CA MET A 99 -9.81 -7.03 -3.70
C MET A 99 -10.14 -7.28 -5.17
N ALA A 100 -9.21 -7.87 -5.91
CA ALA A 100 -9.47 -8.25 -7.31
C ALA A 100 -10.59 -9.28 -7.39
N GLU A 101 -10.61 -10.26 -6.49
CA GLU A 101 -11.70 -11.25 -6.41
C GLU A 101 -13.04 -10.61 -6.05
N ALA A 102 -12.99 -9.50 -5.31
CA ALA A 102 -14.20 -8.75 -4.94
C ALA A 102 -14.73 -7.85 -6.05
N GLY A 103 -14.05 -7.79 -7.21
CA GLY A 103 -14.52 -7.06 -8.39
C GLY A 103 -13.74 -5.81 -8.74
N PHE A 104 -12.70 -5.45 -7.98
CA PHE A 104 -11.84 -4.33 -8.34
C PHE A 104 -10.89 -4.76 -9.45
N ARG A 105 -10.93 -4.06 -10.58
CA ARG A 105 -10.35 -4.54 -11.84
C ARG A 105 -8.90 -4.13 -12.06
N SER A 106 -8.42 -3.13 -11.33
CA SER A 106 -7.10 -2.55 -11.57
C SER A 106 -6.30 -2.47 -10.28
N CYS A 107 -5.97 -3.65 -9.73
CA CYS A 107 -5.19 -3.78 -8.50
C CYS A 107 -3.73 -4.07 -8.82
N HIS A 108 -2.83 -3.29 -8.23
CA HIS A 108 -1.39 -3.38 -8.45
C HIS A 108 -0.68 -3.60 -7.12
N ASN A 109 0.27 -4.52 -7.09
CA ASN A 109 1.13 -4.71 -5.93
C ASN A 109 2.42 -3.91 -6.10
N VAL A 110 2.73 -3.08 -5.11
CA VAL A 110 3.96 -2.28 -5.12
C VAL A 110 5.14 -3.15 -4.71
N LEU A 111 6.04 -3.42 -5.66
CA LEU A 111 7.24 -4.21 -5.40
C LEU A 111 8.12 -3.50 -4.37
N CYS A 112 8.77 -4.30 -3.52
CA CYS A 112 9.67 -3.86 -2.45
C CYS A 112 9.00 -3.12 -1.30
N GLY A 113 7.77 -2.63 -1.47
CA GLY A 113 7.01 -2.01 -0.40
C GLY A 113 7.62 -0.75 0.19
N PHE A 114 7.26 -0.48 1.44
CA PHE A 114 7.68 0.75 2.13
C PHE A 114 9.14 0.70 2.59
N GLU A 115 9.56 -0.45 3.12
CA GLU A 115 10.90 -0.60 3.69
C GLU A 115 11.85 -1.42 2.82
N GLY A 116 11.31 -2.26 1.94
CA GLY A 116 12.12 -3.13 1.10
C GLY A 116 12.76 -4.30 1.85
N PRO A 117 13.69 -5.00 1.19
CA PRO A 117 14.38 -6.15 1.79
C PRO A 117 15.44 -5.72 2.81
N LEU A 118 15.94 -6.71 3.55
CA LEU A 118 17.08 -6.50 4.45
C LEU A 118 18.37 -6.35 3.65
N ASP A 119 19.23 -5.43 4.05
CA ASP A 119 20.57 -5.30 3.52
C ASP A 119 21.55 -6.24 4.23
N ASP A 120 22.84 -6.15 3.90
CA ASP A 120 23.88 -7.00 4.47
C ASP A 120 24.03 -6.82 5.99
N LEU A 121 23.63 -5.67 6.51
CA LEU A 121 23.65 -5.37 7.94
C LEU A 121 22.30 -5.72 8.61
N ARG A 122 21.41 -6.37 7.88
CA ARG A 122 20.07 -6.74 8.33
C ARG A 122 19.20 -5.52 8.67
N HIS A 123 19.36 -4.46 7.92
CA HIS A 123 18.52 -3.26 8.00
C HIS A 123 17.60 -3.17 6.78
N ARG A 124 16.39 -2.65 6.97
CA ARG A 124 15.47 -2.32 5.90
C ARG A 124 15.55 -0.82 5.59
N GLY A 125 15.03 -0.44 4.45
CA GLY A 125 14.93 0.98 4.08
C GLY A 125 16.17 1.54 3.40
N ALA A 126 17.14 0.69 3.05
CA ALA A 126 18.41 1.12 2.48
C ALA A 126 18.58 0.73 1.01
N LEU A 127 18.04 -0.41 0.58
CA LEU A 127 18.29 -0.93 -0.77
C LEU A 127 17.23 -0.46 -1.77
N THR A 128 15.98 -0.83 -1.53
CA THR A 128 14.85 -0.52 -2.42
C THR A 128 13.62 -0.23 -1.58
N GLY A 129 12.55 0.23 -2.23
CA GLY A 129 11.30 0.54 -1.56
C GLY A 129 11.02 2.03 -1.50
N TRP A 130 9.89 2.38 -0.91
CA TRP A 130 9.42 3.77 -0.83
C TRP A 130 10.46 4.69 -0.16
N LYS A 131 10.91 4.31 1.03
CA LYS A 131 11.91 5.09 1.78
C LYS A 131 13.23 5.20 1.06
N ALA A 132 13.77 4.06 0.59
CA ALA A 132 15.07 4.03 -0.08
C ALA A 132 15.06 4.84 -1.37
N SER A 133 13.92 4.96 -2.03
CA SER A 133 13.76 5.73 -3.27
C SER A 133 13.65 7.23 -3.02
N GLY A 134 13.63 7.66 -1.78
CA GLY A 134 13.54 9.08 -1.44
C GLY A 134 12.17 9.69 -1.60
N LEU A 135 11.12 8.89 -1.70
CA LEU A 135 9.76 9.39 -1.79
C LEU A 135 9.28 9.94 -0.43
N PRO A 136 8.34 10.88 -0.44
CA PRO A 136 7.87 11.51 0.81
C PRO A 136 7.24 10.50 1.77
N TRP A 137 7.55 10.63 3.06
CA TRP A 137 6.93 9.84 4.11
C TRP A 137 6.91 10.62 5.41
N LEU A 138 5.97 10.25 6.29
CA LEU A 138 5.76 10.90 7.58
C LEU A 138 5.91 9.88 8.71
N GLN A 139 6.41 10.36 9.84
CA GLN A 139 6.49 9.57 11.06
C GLN A 139 5.95 10.43 12.19
N GLY A 140 5.05 9.87 12.98
CA GLY A 140 4.45 10.72 13.98
C GLY A 140 3.69 10.01 15.05
#